data_1a386a78e06b768cf3db5dcee3f5df8a
#
_entry.id   1a386a78e06b768cf3db5dcee3f5df8a
#
_cell.length_a   1.000
_cell.length_b   1.000
_cell.length_c   1.000
_cell.angle_alpha   90.00
_cell.angle_beta   90.00
_cell.angle_gamma   90.00
#
_symmetry.space_group_name_H-M   'P 1'
#
loop_
_entity.id
_entity.type
_entity.pdbx_description
1 polymer ?
#
loop_
_entity_poly.entity_id
_entity_poly.type
_entity_poly.pdbx_seq_one_letter_code
_entity_poly.pdbx_strand_id
1 'polypeptide(L)'
;MKKTLSIIMLLIVTVFTANSQEKQEKKALSPKAMATGNNVEVRYSQPSMRGRKIFGELVPYGQVWRTGANEATEITFKKDGTFAGQPIQAGTYTLFTIPSQDNWEIILNSKLGQWGSFSYEKVKEQNVLEATVPAKHVHKAIETFNIEVNKHSLDLEWEHTRVSIPMDI
;
A
#
# COMPACT_ATOMS: atom_id res chain seq x y z
N MET A 1 -25.89 -23.37 82.56
CA MET A 1 -26.24 -22.46 81.44
C MET A 1 -24.94 -22.17 80.70
N LYS A 2 -24.65 -22.82 79.61
CA LYS A 2 -23.42 -22.61 78.81
C LYS A 2 -23.77 -21.87 77.53
N LYS A 3 -23.26 -20.66 77.38
CA LYS A 3 -23.44 -19.87 76.15
C LYS A 3 -22.36 -20.25 75.19
N THR A 4 -22.71 -20.89 74.11
CA THR A 4 -21.79 -21.16 72.97
C THR A 4 -21.72 -19.96 72.05
N LEU A 5 -20.56 -19.34 71.94
CA LEU A 5 -20.28 -18.24 71.04
C LEU A 5 -19.89 -18.80 69.65
N SER A 6 -20.75 -18.59 68.68
CA SER A 6 -20.52 -19.03 67.30
C SER A 6 -19.75 -17.93 66.53
N ILE A 7 -18.49 -18.21 66.22
CA ILE A 7 -17.66 -17.30 65.40
C ILE A 7 -17.93 -17.61 63.93
N ILE A 8 -18.60 -16.74 63.25
CA ILE A 8 -18.77 -16.80 61.78
C ILE A 8 -17.52 -16.15 61.17
N MET A 9 -16.67 -17.02 60.58
CA MET A 9 -15.50 -16.57 59.82
C MET A 9 -15.93 -16.21 58.41
N LEU A 10 -16.01 -14.89 58.11
CA LEU A 10 -16.34 -14.37 56.79
C LEU A 10 -15.12 -14.44 55.87
N LEU A 11 -15.11 -15.42 54.93
CA LEU A 11 -14.05 -15.60 53.95
C LEU A 11 -14.30 -14.56 52.83
N ILE A 12 -13.51 -13.46 52.83
CA ILE A 12 -13.51 -12.50 51.72
C ILE A 12 -12.65 -13.09 50.59
N VAL A 13 -13.29 -13.62 49.57
CA VAL A 13 -12.63 -14.01 48.32
C VAL A 13 -12.45 -12.74 47.49
N THR A 14 -11.26 -12.16 47.52
CA THR A 14 -10.88 -11.08 46.59
C THR A 14 -10.59 -11.69 45.24
N VAL A 15 -11.55 -11.59 44.32
CA VAL A 15 -11.35 -11.89 42.90
C VAL A 15 -10.49 -10.79 42.30
N PHE A 16 -9.20 -11.08 42.13
CA PHE A 16 -8.31 -10.26 41.29
C PHE A 16 -8.73 -10.48 39.84
N THR A 17 -9.57 -9.60 39.30
CA THR A 17 -9.72 -9.49 37.85
C THR A 17 -8.47 -8.86 37.30
N ALA A 18 -7.54 -9.68 36.80
CA ALA A 18 -6.43 -9.21 36.00
C ALA A 18 -7.01 -8.63 34.69
N ASN A 19 -7.16 -7.31 34.63
CA ASN A 19 -7.41 -6.58 33.41
C ASN A 19 -6.14 -6.69 32.56
N SER A 20 -6.05 -7.72 31.74
CA SER A 20 -5.10 -7.76 30.63
C SER A 20 -5.54 -6.71 29.62
N GLN A 21 -5.11 -5.47 29.81
CA GLN A 21 -5.12 -4.51 28.71
C GLN A 21 -4.10 -5.03 27.70
N GLU A 22 -4.58 -5.77 26.69
CA GLU A 22 -3.84 -5.98 25.47
C GLU A 22 -3.50 -4.61 24.91
N LYS A 23 -2.24 -4.24 25.11
CA LYS A 23 -1.65 -3.06 24.47
C LYS A 23 -1.66 -3.36 22.99
N GLN A 24 -2.69 -2.90 22.26
CA GLN A 24 -2.68 -2.94 20.80
C GLN A 24 -1.43 -2.18 20.36
N GLU A 25 -0.37 -2.92 20.05
CA GLU A 25 0.81 -2.35 19.40
C GLU A 25 0.32 -1.68 18.12
N LYS A 26 0.41 -0.37 18.06
CA LYS A 26 0.15 0.37 16.82
C LYS A 26 1.10 -0.19 15.78
N LYS A 27 0.54 -0.95 14.84
CA LYS A 27 1.29 -1.54 13.74
C LYS A 27 2.11 -0.44 13.07
N ALA A 28 3.43 -0.58 13.10
CA ALA A 28 4.34 0.41 12.54
C ALA A 28 4.00 0.64 11.05
N LEU A 29 3.94 1.90 10.67
CA LEU A 29 3.74 2.28 9.27
C LEU A 29 4.90 1.76 8.41
N SER A 30 4.61 1.47 7.14
CA SER A 30 5.65 1.15 6.17
C SER A 30 6.56 2.37 5.97
N PRO A 31 7.89 2.18 5.84
CA PRO A 31 8.80 3.30 5.64
C PRO A 31 8.49 4.07 4.36
N LYS A 32 8.73 5.38 4.38
CA LYS A 32 8.66 6.22 3.17
C LYS A 32 9.90 6.00 2.33
N ALA A 33 9.71 5.97 1.03
CA ALA A 33 10.75 5.83 0.03
C ALA A 33 10.52 6.82 -1.12
N MET A 34 11.59 7.08 -1.86
CA MET A 34 11.56 7.93 -3.04
C MET A 34 12.43 7.31 -4.13
N ALA A 35 11.87 7.18 -5.32
CA ALA A 35 12.60 6.79 -6.53
C ALA A 35 12.68 8.00 -7.46
N THR A 36 13.89 8.25 -8.02
CA THR A 36 14.12 9.40 -8.89
C THR A 36 14.99 9.02 -10.09
N GLY A 37 14.72 9.63 -11.21
CA GLY A 37 15.51 9.49 -12.44
C GLY A 37 14.77 10.10 -13.62
N ASN A 38 15.48 10.41 -14.69
CA ASN A 38 14.92 10.79 -15.99
C ASN A 38 13.75 11.80 -15.91
N ASN A 39 13.91 12.89 -15.15
CA ASN A 39 12.88 13.91 -14.90
C ASN A 39 11.61 13.38 -14.19
N VAL A 40 11.66 12.21 -13.57
CA VAL A 40 10.57 11.62 -12.81
C VAL A 40 10.97 11.47 -11.34
N GLU A 41 10.04 11.74 -10.44
CA GLU A 41 10.16 11.51 -8.99
C GLU A 41 8.92 10.76 -8.51
N VAL A 42 9.11 9.68 -7.76
CA VAL A 42 8.02 8.90 -7.18
C VAL A 42 8.18 8.85 -5.67
N ARG A 43 7.17 9.30 -4.94
CA ARG A 43 7.09 9.21 -3.48
C ARG A 43 6.09 8.14 -3.10
N TYR A 44 6.52 7.16 -2.32
CA TYR A 44 5.68 6.04 -1.92
C TYR A 44 6.03 5.53 -0.53
N SER A 45 5.20 4.66 0.01
CA SER A 45 5.53 3.87 1.20
C SER A 45 5.82 2.43 0.80
N GLN A 46 6.87 1.86 1.37
CA GLN A 46 7.51 0.62 0.98
C GLN A 46 7.10 -0.54 1.92
N PRO A 47 6.00 -1.27 1.64
CA PRO A 47 5.60 -2.41 2.45
C PRO A 47 6.47 -3.64 2.18
N SER A 48 6.61 -4.51 3.20
CA SER A 48 7.28 -5.81 3.09
C SER A 48 6.27 -6.95 3.18
N MET A 49 6.59 -8.09 2.58
CA MET A 49 5.75 -9.30 2.58
C MET A 49 5.55 -9.83 4.01
N ARG A 50 6.62 -9.95 4.76
CA ARG A 50 6.60 -10.54 6.11
C ARG A 50 5.91 -11.91 6.11
N GLY A 51 6.26 -12.77 5.15
CA GLY A 51 5.70 -14.11 4.99
C GLY A 51 4.26 -14.18 4.48
N ARG A 52 3.65 -13.06 4.07
CA ARG A 52 2.29 -13.03 3.52
C ARG A 52 2.33 -13.21 2.00
N LYS A 53 1.31 -13.81 1.47
CA LYS A 53 1.02 -13.74 0.03
C LYS A 53 0.44 -12.36 -0.28
N ILE A 54 0.92 -11.75 -1.34
CA ILE A 54 0.58 -10.37 -1.67
C ILE A 54 -0.55 -10.30 -2.68
N PHE A 55 -0.23 -10.60 -3.95
CA PHE A 55 -1.22 -10.43 -5.01
C PHE A 55 -2.25 -11.56 -5.01
N GLY A 56 -3.52 -11.19 -5.03
CA GLY A 56 -4.65 -12.08 -4.86
C GLY A 56 -5.11 -12.29 -3.41
N GLU A 57 -4.31 -11.83 -2.41
CA GLU A 57 -4.67 -11.91 -0.98
C GLU A 57 -4.57 -10.53 -0.30
N LEU A 58 -3.37 -10.08 0.11
CA LEU A 58 -3.20 -8.78 0.77
C LEU A 58 -3.59 -7.61 -0.16
N VAL A 59 -3.27 -7.74 -1.43
CA VAL A 59 -3.68 -6.85 -2.52
C VAL A 59 -4.56 -7.68 -3.46
N PRO A 60 -5.89 -7.63 -3.31
CA PRO A 60 -6.80 -8.43 -4.12
C PRO A 60 -6.71 -8.06 -5.61
N TYR A 61 -6.83 -9.05 -6.47
CA TYR A 61 -6.96 -8.80 -7.91
C TYR A 61 -8.26 -8.08 -8.25
N GLY A 62 -8.23 -7.23 -9.28
CA GLY A 62 -9.38 -6.45 -9.72
C GLY A 62 -9.80 -5.32 -8.77
N GLN A 63 -9.01 -5.01 -7.76
CA GLN A 63 -9.27 -3.93 -6.80
C GLN A 63 -8.25 -2.80 -6.95
N VAL A 64 -8.72 -1.56 -6.82
CA VAL A 64 -7.84 -0.39 -6.85
C VAL A 64 -6.87 -0.43 -5.66
N TRP A 65 -5.59 -0.41 -5.97
CA TRP A 65 -4.51 -0.36 -5.01
C TRP A 65 -3.78 0.99 -5.11
N ARG A 66 -3.44 1.54 -3.94
CA ARG A 66 -2.66 2.80 -3.81
C ARG A 66 -1.20 2.68 -4.25
N THR A 67 -0.80 1.57 -4.88
CA THR A 67 0.55 1.26 -5.39
C THR A 67 1.64 1.45 -4.33
N GLY A 68 1.38 0.93 -3.13
CA GLY A 68 2.25 1.03 -1.95
C GLY A 68 1.50 0.78 -0.65
N ALA A 69 1.84 1.54 0.38
CA ALA A 69 1.21 1.48 1.70
C ALA A 69 0.95 2.90 2.25
N ASN A 70 0.16 3.02 3.33
CA ASN A 70 -0.17 4.29 3.99
C ASN A 70 -0.85 5.27 3.01
N GLU A 71 -0.20 6.42 2.73
CA GLU A 71 -0.62 7.35 1.69
C GLU A 71 -0.52 6.71 0.30
N ALA A 72 -1.34 7.14 -0.62
CA ALA A 72 -1.24 6.71 -2.01
C ALA A 72 0.06 7.26 -2.63
N THR A 73 0.67 6.45 -3.50
CA THR A 73 1.89 6.82 -4.23
C THR A 73 1.64 8.03 -5.10
N GLU A 74 2.57 8.96 -5.08
CA GLU A 74 2.56 10.15 -5.95
C GLU A 74 3.75 10.10 -6.91
N ILE A 75 3.49 10.41 -8.18
CA ILE A 75 4.49 10.52 -9.23
C ILE A 75 4.50 11.93 -9.79
N THR A 76 5.69 12.51 -9.93
CA THR A 76 5.90 13.84 -10.51
C THR A 76 6.71 13.71 -11.79
N PHE A 77 6.14 14.21 -12.88
CA PHE A 77 6.83 14.40 -14.15
C PHE A 77 7.29 15.87 -14.24
N LYS A 78 8.61 16.08 -14.43
CA LYS A 78 9.20 17.44 -14.52
C LYS A 78 9.09 18.03 -15.90
N LYS A 79 8.70 17.24 -16.91
CA LYS A 79 8.47 17.63 -18.30
C LYS A 79 7.28 16.87 -18.85
N ASP A 80 6.71 17.40 -19.93
CA ASP A 80 5.75 16.68 -20.76
C ASP A 80 6.44 15.49 -21.45
N GLY A 81 5.68 14.42 -21.69
CA GLY A 81 6.21 13.24 -22.35
C GLY A 81 5.15 12.17 -22.58
N THR A 82 5.56 10.92 -22.52
CA THR A 82 4.64 9.77 -22.59
C THR A 82 4.82 8.86 -21.38
N PHE A 83 3.70 8.36 -20.87
CA PHE A 83 3.66 7.38 -19.80
C PHE A 83 2.62 6.31 -20.11
N ALA A 84 2.98 5.04 -19.95
CA ALA A 84 2.14 3.90 -20.35
C ALA A 84 1.63 4.00 -21.80
N GLY A 85 2.45 4.57 -22.71
CA GLY A 85 2.12 4.74 -24.12
C GLY A 85 1.17 5.90 -24.44
N GLN A 86 0.79 6.73 -23.47
CA GLN A 86 -0.11 7.88 -23.65
C GLN A 86 0.60 9.19 -23.31
N PRO A 87 0.22 10.33 -23.95
CA PRO A 87 0.75 11.64 -23.59
C PRO A 87 0.44 12.00 -22.14
N ILE A 88 1.42 12.57 -21.44
CA ILE A 88 1.26 13.11 -20.09
C ILE A 88 1.90 14.49 -19.98
N GLN A 89 1.24 15.40 -19.31
CA GLN A 89 1.79 16.73 -19.02
C GLN A 89 2.67 16.70 -17.78
N ALA A 90 3.61 17.62 -17.70
CA ALA A 90 4.37 17.87 -16.48
C ALA A 90 3.42 18.16 -15.32
N GLY A 91 3.69 17.58 -14.16
CA GLY A 91 2.81 17.72 -13.00
C GLY A 91 3.00 16.56 -12.00
N THR A 92 2.27 16.64 -10.91
CA THR A 92 2.21 15.58 -9.91
C THR A 92 0.84 14.90 -9.95
N TYR A 93 0.85 13.59 -9.89
CA TYR A 93 -0.34 12.75 -9.96
C TYR A 93 -0.30 11.67 -8.89
N THR A 94 -1.46 11.25 -8.41
CA THR A 94 -1.56 10.02 -7.61
C THR A 94 -1.53 8.82 -8.56
N LEU A 95 -0.67 7.86 -8.27
CA LEU A 95 -0.56 6.61 -8.99
C LEU A 95 -1.37 5.53 -8.28
N PHE A 96 -2.45 5.10 -8.92
CA PHE A 96 -3.18 3.89 -8.55
C PHE A 96 -2.91 2.78 -9.55
N THR A 97 -3.07 1.55 -9.13
CA THR A 97 -3.03 0.38 -10.01
C THR A 97 -4.17 -0.58 -9.66
N ILE A 98 -4.64 -1.35 -10.65
CA ILE A 98 -5.53 -2.48 -10.43
C ILE A 98 -4.78 -3.74 -10.86
N PRO A 99 -4.23 -4.51 -9.93
CA PRO A 99 -3.49 -5.72 -10.24
C PRO A 99 -4.40 -6.83 -10.79
N SER A 100 -3.90 -7.57 -11.77
CA SER A 100 -4.38 -8.91 -12.12
C SER A 100 -3.19 -9.84 -12.34
N GLN A 101 -3.42 -11.10 -12.69
CA GLN A 101 -2.33 -12.06 -12.85
C GLN A 101 -1.41 -11.71 -14.02
N ASP A 102 -1.99 -11.28 -15.14
CA ASP A 102 -1.28 -11.11 -16.41
C ASP A 102 -1.09 -9.65 -16.79
N ASN A 103 -1.99 -8.77 -16.34
CA ASN A 103 -1.98 -7.36 -16.72
C ASN A 103 -2.39 -6.49 -15.54
N TRP A 104 -1.82 -5.30 -15.47
CA TRP A 104 -2.22 -4.29 -14.49
C TRP A 104 -2.81 -3.08 -15.19
N GLU A 105 -3.90 -2.55 -14.64
CA GLU A 105 -4.34 -1.22 -15.02
C GLU A 105 -3.52 -0.19 -14.25
N ILE A 106 -3.01 0.80 -14.96
CA ILE A 106 -2.23 1.92 -14.45
C ILE A 106 -3.10 3.15 -14.54
N ILE A 107 -3.26 3.85 -13.44
CA ILE A 107 -4.16 5.00 -13.31
C ILE A 107 -3.38 6.17 -12.74
N LEU A 108 -3.38 7.30 -13.45
CA LEU A 108 -2.93 8.59 -12.91
C LEU A 108 -4.14 9.47 -12.61
N ASN A 109 -4.21 9.96 -11.38
CA ASN A 109 -5.33 10.79 -10.91
C ASN A 109 -4.79 12.15 -10.43
N SER A 110 -5.47 13.23 -10.80
CA SER A 110 -5.04 14.59 -10.45
C SER A 110 -5.30 14.97 -8.99
N LYS A 111 -6.10 14.17 -8.24
CA LYS A 111 -6.34 14.40 -6.81
C LYS A 111 -5.18 13.87 -5.98
N LEU A 112 -4.44 14.77 -5.34
CA LEU A 112 -3.30 14.46 -4.48
C LEU A 112 -3.70 14.30 -3.00
N GLY A 113 -2.75 13.85 -2.18
CA GLY A 113 -2.86 13.77 -0.72
C GLY A 113 -3.84 12.70 -0.24
N GLN A 114 -4.02 11.61 -0.96
CA GLN A 114 -4.97 10.58 -0.62
C GLN A 114 -4.37 9.57 0.37
N TRP A 115 -5.15 9.17 1.38
CA TRP A 115 -4.80 8.08 2.27
C TRP A 115 -5.40 6.77 1.75
N GLY A 116 -4.54 5.85 1.32
CA GLY A 116 -4.99 4.59 0.72
C GLY A 116 -5.67 4.79 -0.64
N SER A 117 -6.58 3.88 -0.97
CA SER A 117 -7.46 3.96 -2.14
C SER A 117 -8.94 4.11 -1.76
N PHE A 118 -9.22 4.39 -0.48
CA PHE A 118 -10.59 4.38 0.06
C PHE A 118 -11.52 5.43 -0.57
N SER A 119 -10.95 6.52 -1.04
CA SER A 119 -11.70 7.62 -1.65
C SER A 119 -11.71 7.56 -3.19
N TYR A 120 -11.10 6.54 -3.80
CA TYR A 120 -10.93 6.48 -5.25
C TYR A 120 -12.25 6.64 -6.01
N GLU A 121 -13.30 5.94 -5.61
CA GLU A 121 -14.60 6.04 -6.27
C GLU A 121 -15.21 7.45 -6.30
N LYS A 122 -14.81 8.31 -5.36
CA LYS A 122 -15.27 9.71 -5.29
C LYS A 122 -14.45 10.64 -6.18
N VAL A 123 -13.29 10.20 -6.64
CA VAL A 123 -12.33 11.01 -7.38
C VAL A 123 -11.95 10.40 -8.72
N LYS A 124 -12.52 9.28 -9.11
CA LYS A 124 -12.20 8.58 -10.37
C LYS A 124 -12.44 9.43 -11.62
N GLU A 125 -13.38 10.36 -11.56
CA GLU A 125 -13.62 11.33 -12.66
C GLU A 125 -12.44 12.30 -12.85
N GLN A 126 -11.48 12.32 -11.92
CA GLN A 126 -10.23 13.09 -12.00
C GLN A 126 -9.06 12.25 -12.53
N ASN A 127 -9.32 11.06 -13.08
CA ASN A 127 -8.31 10.28 -13.78
C ASN A 127 -7.88 11.02 -15.05
N VAL A 128 -6.58 11.17 -15.22
CA VAL A 128 -5.98 11.85 -16.38
C VAL A 128 -5.36 10.86 -17.36
N LEU A 129 -5.11 9.63 -16.89
CA LEU A 129 -4.57 8.55 -17.69
C LEU A 129 -5.05 7.22 -17.12
N GLU A 130 -5.46 6.33 -18.01
CA GLU A 130 -5.74 4.92 -17.72
C GLU A 130 -5.13 4.07 -18.83
N ALA A 131 -4.32 3.08 -18.49
CA ALA A 131 -3.67 2.20 -19.44
C ALA A 131 -3.47 0.81 -18.87
N THR A 132 -3.43 -0.20 -19.73
CA THR A 132 -3.13 -1.58 -19.35
C THR A 132 -1.70 -1.93 -19.74
N VAL A 133 -0.95 -2.50 -18.81
CA VAL A 133 0.41 -2.99 -19.04
C VAL A 133 0.57 -4.44 -18.58
N PRO A 134 1.40 -5.25 -19.24
CA PRO A 134 1.61 -6.63 -18.84
C PRO A 134 2.36 -6.73 -17.50
N ALA A 135 1.92 -7.67 -16.68
CA ALA A 135 2.64 -8.11 -15.49
C ALA A 135 3.48 -9.35 -15.83
N LYS A 136 4.70 -9.39 -15.29
CA LYS A 136 5.64 -10.51 -15.50
C LYS A 136 5.90 -11.22 -14.19
N HIS A 137 5.87 -12.55 -14.24
CA HIS A 137 6.31 -13.35 -13.11
C HIS A 137 7.84 -13.38 -13.03
N VAL A 138 8.40 -13.19 -11.83
CA VAL A 138 9.83 -13.30 -11.54
C VAL A 138 10.10 -14.46 -10.57
N HIS A 139 11.13 -15.26 -10.83
CA HIS A 139 11.42 -16.46 -10.04
C HIS A 139 11.82 -16.14 -8.59
N LYS A 140 12.62 -15.08 -8.41
CA LYS A 140 13.09 -14.66 -7.08
C LYS A 140 12.04 -13.79 -6.41
N ALA A 141 11.60 -14.17 -5.22
CA ALA A 141 10.70 -13.36 -4.41
C ALA A 141 11.38 -12.04 -4.00
N ILE A 142 10.65 -10.95 -4.17
CA ILE A 142 11.03 -9.60 -3.80
C ILE A 142 10.28 -9.25 -2.51
N GLU A 143 10.99 -9.28 -1.37
CA GLU A 143 10.41 -9.14 -0.03
C GLU A 143 9.73 -7.78 0.18
N THR A 144 10.33 -6.72 -0.34
CA THR A 144 9.88 -5.35 -0.10
C THR A 144 9.44 -4.72 -1.42
N PHE A 145 8.25 -4.12 -1.45
CA PHE A 145 7.76 -3.38 -2.61
C PHE A 145 8.77 -2.33 -3.04
N ASN A 146 9.16 -2.33 -4.29
CA ASN A 146 10.13 -1.42 -4.86
C ASN A 146 9.58 -0.74 -6.10
N ILE A 147 9.92 0.55 -6.24
CA ILE A 147 9.70 1.34 -7.45
C ILE A 147 11.06 1.81 -7.94
N GLU A 148 11.34 1.59 -9.21
CA GLU A 148 12.58 1.98 -9.86
C GLU A 148 12.30 2.85 -11.09
N VAL A 149 12.94 4.01 -11.17
CA VAL A 149 12.84 4.91 -12.32
C VAL A 149 14.02 4.65 -13.24
N ASN A 150 13.75 3.97 -14.34
CA ASN A 150 14.73 3.69 -15.40
C ASN A 150 14.64 4.74 -16.51
N LYS A 151 15.54 4.65 -17.50
CA LYS A 151 15.55 5.61 -18.62
C LYS A 151 14.26 5.59 -19.43
N HIS A 152 13.65 4.42 -19.64
CA HIS A 152 12.50 4.23 -20.51
C HIS A 152 11.36 3.45 -19.83
N SER A 153 11.42 3.24 -18.51
CA SER A 153 10.37 2.58 -17.76
C SER A 153 10.32 3.03 -16.30
N LEU A 154 9.12 2.96 -15.73
CA LEU A 154 8.90 2.89 -14.30
C LEU A 154 8.61 1.42 -13.95
N ASP A 155 9.48 0.81 -13.16
CA ASP A 155 9.35 -0.59 -12.78
C ASP A 155 8.77 -0.70 -11.36
N LEU A 156 7.72 -1.50 -11.22
CA LEU A 156 7.08 -1.85 -9.96
C LEU A 156 7.39 -3.32 -9.67
N GLU A 157 7.92 -3.61 -8.47
CA GLU A 157 8.34 -4.95 -8.11
C GLU A 157 7.90 -5.32 -6.70
N TRP A 158 7.26 -6.46 -6.57
CA TRP A 158 6.94 -7.06 -5.26
C TRP A 158 6.57 -8.54 -5.40
N GLU A 159 6.87 -9.33 -4.36
CA GLU A 159 6.60 -10.77 -4.35
C GLU A 159 7.26 -11.45 -5.58
N HIS A 160 6.48 -12.04 -6.45
CA HIS A 160 6.94 -12.65 -7.69
C HIS A 160 6.48 -11.87 -8.93
N THR A 161 6.21 -10.59 -8.78
CA THR A 161 5.63 -9.77 -9.86
C THR A 161 6.50 -8.57 -10.16
N ARG A 162 6.73 -8.34 -11.46
CA ARG A 162 7.30 -7.12 -12.02
C ARG A 162 6.37 -6.55 -13.06
N VAL A 163 6.13 -5.25 -12.98
CA VAL A 163 5.39 -4.47 -13.98
C VAL A 163 6.29 -3.35 -14.45
N SER A 164 6.61 -3.33 -15.75
CA SER A 164 7.42 -2.28 -16.37
C SER A 164 6.52 -1.37 -17.18
N ILE A 165 6.30 -0.17 -16.71
CA ILE A 165 5.44 0.84 -17.35
C ILE A 165 6.33 1.65 -18.30
N PRO A 166 6.12 1.61 -19.61
CA PRO A 166 6.96 2.38 -20.55
C PRO A 166 6.77 3.88 -20.35
N MET A 167 7.84 4.64 -20.46
CA MET A 167 7.82 6.10 -20.38
C MET A 167 8.94 6.73 -21.19
N ASP A 168 8.69 7.96 -21.65
CA ASP A 168 9.67 8.84 -22.30
C ASP A 168 9.39 10.28 -21.84
N ILE A 169 10.21 10.78 -20.88
CA ILE A 169 10.04 12.06 -20.17
C ILE A 169 11.27 12.96 -20.37
#